data_7574643f99061293a17433eb7e2a61eb
#
_entry.id   7574643f99061293a17433eb7e2a61eb
#
_cell.length_a   1.000
_cell.length_b   1.000
_cell.length_c   1.000
_cell.angle_alpha   90.00
_cell.angle_beta   90.00
_cell.angle_gamma   90.00
#
_symmetry.space_group_name_H-M   'P 1'
#
loop_
_entity.id
_entity.type
_entity.pdbx_description
1 polymer ?
#
loop_
_entity_poly.entity_id
_entity_poly.type
_entity_poly.pdbx_seq_one_letter_code
_entity_poly.pdbx_strand_id
1 'polypeptide(L)' 'MTKTQELVKAYGYNNAEEMALEYMFDSTIPAICKNMHCHAIFEYEPDQDKGWCDECEENTVESLYHLIQII' A
#
# COMPACT_ATOMS: atom_id res chain seq x y z
N MET A 1 -0.30 -6.30 13.82
CA MET A 1 -0.85 -5.35 12.82
C MET A 1 -0.58 -5.86 11.42
N THR A 2 -1.59 -5.87 10.57
CA THR A 2 -1.41 -6.28 9.18
C THR A 2 -0.76 -5.15 8.38
N LYS A 3 -0.25 -5.46 7.19
CA LYS A 3 0.31 -4.43 6.33
C LYS A 3 -0.73 -3.39 5.92
N THR A 4 -1.96 -3.83 5.69
CA THR A 4 -3.06 -2.91 5.41
C THR A 4 -3.28 -1.95 6.56
N GLN A 5 -3.30 -2.45 7.79
CA GLN A 5 -3.47 -1.62 8.97
C GLN A 5 -2.31 -0.64 9.15
N GLU A 6 -1.08 -1.08 8.90
CA GLU A 6 0.07 -0.19 8.96
C GLU A 6 -0.08 0.97 7.99
N LEU A 7 -0.47 0.66 6.77
CA LEU A 7 -0.61 1.67 5.72
C LEU A 7 -1.71 2.67 6.06
N VAL A 8 -2.87 2.16 6.48
CA VAL A 8 -4.00 3.00 6.85
C VAL A 8 -3.64 3.94 8.01
N LYS A 9 -2.98 3.40 9.01
CA LYS A 9 -2.58 4.17 10.18
C LYS A 9 -1.54 5.22 9.84
N ALA A 10 -0.58 4.88 8.98
CA ALA A 10 0.47 5.80 8.57
C ALA A 10 -0.09 7.04 7.88
N TYR A 11 -1.20 6.89 7.16
CA TYR A 11 -1.85 7.99 6.46
C TYR A 11 -2.94 8.67 7.29
N GLY A 12 -3.23 8.15 8.48
CA GLY A 12 -4.18 8.77 9.39
C GLY A 12 -5.65 8.51 9.09
N TYR A 13 -5.96 7.46 8.35
CA TYR A 13 -7.35 7.11 8.06
C TYR A 13 -7.89 6.16 9.12
N ASN A 14 -9.21 6.08 9.21
CA ASN A 14 -9.88 5.21 10.17
C ASN A 14 -9.93 3.76 9.70
N ASN A 15 -10.04 3.54 8.40
CA ASN A 15 -10.10 2.19 7.84
C ASN A 15 -9.68 2.22 6.37
N ALA A 16 -9.47 1.03 5.81
CA ALA A 16 -8.99 0.88 4.45
C ALA A 16 -10.01 1.34 3.40
N GLU A 17 -11.30 1.16 3.66
CA GLU A 17 -12.34 1.58 2.73
C GLU A 17 -12.35 3.09 2.57
N GLU A 18 -12.25 3.82 3.66
CA GLU A 18 -12.21 5.27 3.65
C GLU A 18 -10.99 5.76 2.87
N MET A 19 -9.84 5.14 3.13
CA MET A 19 -8.60 5.48 2.43
C MET A 19 -8.70 5.18 0.93
N ALA A 20 -9.28 4.04 0.58
CA ALA A 20 -9.42 3.64 -0.83
C ALA A 20 -10.30 4.62 -1.61
N LEU A 21 -11.37 5.12 -0.99
CA LEU A 21 -12.25 6.09 -1.62
C LEU A 21 -11.54 7.41 -1.87
N GLU A 22 -10.66 7.81 -0.97
CA GLU A 22 -9.92 9.05 -1.09
C GLU A 22 -9.00 9.07 -2.31
N TYR A 23 -8.46 7.91 -2.67
CA TYR A 23 -7.52 7.79 -3.79
C TYR A 23 -8.16 7.24 -5.06
N MET A 24 -9.49 7.20 -5.11
CA MET A 24 -10.23 6.58 -6.20
C MET A 24 -9.90 7.13 -7.60
N PHE A 25 -9.61 8.41 -7.69
CA PHE A 25 -9.33 9.06 -8.97
C PHE A 25 -7.85 9.38 -9.18
N ASP A 26 -7.00 8.95 -8.29
CA ASP A 26 -5.57 9.24 -8.41
C ASP A 26 -4.88 8.19 -9.29
N SER A 27 -3.89 8.63 -10.04
CA SER A 27 -3.13 7.71 -10.90
C SER A 27 -2.16 6.85 -10.08
N THR A 28 -1.76 7.32 -8.90
CA THR A 28 -0.96 6.51 -7.96
C THR A 28 -1.64 6.52 -6.60
N ILE A 29 -1.47 5.45 -5.86
CA ILE A 29 -2.05 5.31 -4.54
C ILE A 29 -1.01 4.79 -3.56
N PRO A 30 -1.26 4.89 -2.24
CA PRO A 30 -0.32 4.37 -1.27
C PRO A 30 -0.07 2.88 -1.42
N ALA A 31 1.17 2.48 -1.18
CA ALA A 31 1.63 1.11 -1.27
C ALA A 31 2.63 0.86 -0.14
N ILE A 32 2.81 -0.40 0.23
CA ILE A 32 3.69 -0.74 1.34
C ILE A 32 4.44 -2.03 1.04
N CYS A 33 5.70 -2.10 1.50
CA CYS A 33 6.48 -3.32 1.40
C CYS A 33 5.86 -4.41 2.27
N LYS A 34 5.74 -5.61 1.73
CA LYS A 34 5.08 -6.72 2.44
C LYS A 34 5.99 -7.45 3.40
N ASN A 35 7.28 -7.20 3.39
CA ASN A 35 8.20 -7.85 4.32
C ASN A 35 7.90 -7.41 5.76
N MET A 36 7.87 -8.38 6.67
CA MET A 36 7.52 -8.13 8.06
C MET A 36 8.44 -7.14 8.75
N HIS A 37 9.70 -7.11 8.35
CA HIS A 37 10.71 -6.26 8.97
C HIS A 37 10.85 -4.90 8.29
N CYS A 38 10.15 -4.69 7.20
CA CYS A 38 10.25 -3.47 6.43
C CYS A 38 8.95 -2.67 6.56
N HIS A 39 9.08 -1.37 6.78
CA HIS A 39 7.92 -0.50 6.92
C HIS A 39 7.92 0.59 5.86
N ALA A 40 8.65 0.36 4.76
CA ALA A 40 8.76 1.33 3.69
C ALA A 40 7.42 1.52 2.98
N ILE A 41 7.06 2.78 2.77
CA ILE A 41 5.80 3.17 2.15
C ILE A 41 6.12 3.94 0.87
N PHE A 42 5.37 3.64 -0.17
CA PHE A 42 5.56 4.23 -1.49
C PHE A 42 4.22 4.63 -2.08
N GLU A 43 4.27 5.20 -3.27
CA GLU A 43 3.09 5.43 -4.08
C GLU A 43 3.33 4.79 -5.42
N TYR A 44 2.46 3.87 -5.79
CA TYR A 44 2.54 3.13 -7.05
C TYR A 44 1.18 3.11 -7.74
N GLU A 45 1.15 2.57 -8.94
CA GLU A 45 -0.09 2.40 -9.67
C GLU A 45 -1.05 1.50 -8.88
N PRO A 46 -2.37 1.72 -8.99
CA PRO A 46 -3.35 0.97 -8.19
C PRO A 46 -3.29 -0.54 -8.33
N ASP A 47 -2.87 -1.04 -9.48
CA ASP A 47 -2.79 -2.49 -9.73
C ASP A 47 -1.42 -3.09 -9.41
N GLN A 48 -0.52 -2.32 -8.81
CA GLN A 48 0.83 -2.80 -8.52
C GLN A 48 0.80 -3.82 -7.39
N ASP A 49 1.33 -5.02 -7.64
CA ASP A 49 1.44 -6.07 -6.63
C ASP A 49 2.87 -6.51 -6.35
N LYS A 50 3.82 -6.10 -7.19
CA LYS A 50 5.23 -6.47 -7.04
C LYS A 50 6.14 -5.28 -7.32
N GLY A 51 5.84 -4.16 -6.65
CA GLY A 51 6.64 -2.95 -6.79
C GLY A 51 8.00 -3.10 -6.12
N TRP A 52 8.96 -2.35 -6.61
CA TRP A 52 10.32 -2.38 -6.07
C TRP A 52 10.38 -1.69 -4.71
N CYS A 53 11.03 -2.34 -3.76
CA CYS A 53 11.32 -1.75 -2.45
C CYS A 53 12.81 -1.43 -2.35
N ASP A 54 13.13 -0.15 -2.20
CA ASP A 54 14.52 0.29 -2.11
C ASP A 54 15.21 -0.21 -0.83
N GLU A 55 14.43 -0.39 0.23
CA GLU A 55 14.98 -0.85 1.51
C GLU A 55 15.38 -2.32 1.47
N CYS A 56 14.53 -3.14 0.84
CA CYS A 56 14.76 -4.58 0.76
C CYS A 56 15.48 -5.00 -0.51
N GLU A 57 15.53 -4.12 -1.51
CA GLU A 57 16.06 -4.42 -2.83
C GLU A 57 15.38 -5.64 -3.44
N GLU A 58 14.06 -5.68 -3.32
CA GLU A 58 13.22 -6.77 -3.81
C GLU A 58 11.90 -6.21 -4.32
N ASN A 59 11.19 -7.00 -5.13
CA ASN A 59 9.87 -6.63 -5.64
C ASN A 59 8.81 -7.09 -4.64
N THR A 60 8.64 -6.32 -3.57
CA THR A 60 7.80 -6.70 -2.44
C THR A 60 6.74 -5.66 -2.07
N VAL A 61 6.56 -4.64 -2.91
CA VAL A 61 5.62 -3.56 -2.60
C VAL A 61 4.28 -3.82 -3.27
N GLU A 62 3.21 -3.70 -2.49
CA GLU A 62 1.85 -3.93 -2.97
C GLU A 62 0.99 -2.71 -2.69
N SER A 63 0.15 -2.33 -3.67
CA SER A 63 -0.72 -1.16 -3.51
C SER A 63 -1.86 -1.45 -2.55
N LEU A 64 -2.46 -0.39 -2.01
CA LEU A 64 -3.61 -0.50 -1.13
C LEU A 64 -4.74 -1.31 -1.78
N TYR A 65 -5.06 -1.00 -3.04
CA TYR A 65 -6.16 -1.68 -3.73
C TYR A 65 -5.90 -3.17 -3.87
N HIS A 66 -4.66 -3.55 -4.13
CA HIS A 66 -4.30 -4.95 -4.25
C HIS A 66 -4.34 -5.63 -2.88
N LEU A 67 -3.90 -4.94 -1.82
CA LEU A 67 -3.92 -5.46 -0.46
C LEU A 67 -5.33 -5.79 0.00
N ILE A 68 -6.30 -4.96 -0.34
CA ILE A 68 -7.70 -5.17 0.06
C ILE A 68 -8.51 -5.91 -1.00
N GLN A 69 -7.86 -6.34 -2.06
CA GLN A 69 -8.43 -7.22 -3.09
C GLN A 69 -9.65 -6.66 -3.82
N ILE A 70 -9.61 -5.38 -4.17
CA ILE A 70 -10.66 -4.78 -5.01
C ILE A 70 -10.26 -4.76 -6.48
N ILE A 71 -9.08 -5.24 -6.78
CA ILE A 71 -8.63 -5.48 -8.15
C ILE A 71 -7.88 -6.80 -8.27
#